data_1501430fbfcb66567f6e2482cbba234e
#
_entry.id   1501430fbfcb66567f6e2482cbba234e
#
_cell.length_a   1.000
_cell.length_b   1.000
_cell.length_c   1.000
_cell.angle_alpha   90.00
_cell.angle_beta   90.00
_cell.angle_gamma   90.00
#
_symmetry.space_group_name_H-M   'P 1'
#
loop_
_entity.id
_entity.type
_entity.pdbx_description
1 polymer ?
#
loop_
_entity_poly.entity_id
_entity_poly.type
_entity_poly.pdbx_seq_one_letter_code
_entity_poly.pdbx_strand_id
1 'polypeptide(L)'
;MEMEAYIYNDDKGDDITVCEIPDDMKEDAELYHTELVEKICELDDELMMMYLEDEIPTVDQLKAVLRKATCECTAVPVCCGSAYRNKGVQKLLDAIVEYMPAPTDIPPIQGVDEDGNEVDKTFFR
;
A
#
# COMPACT_ATOMS: atom_id res chain seq x y z
N MET A 1 6.14 6.98 -0.50
CA MET A 1 5.73 7.23 -1.89
C MET A 1 5.59 8.73 -2.19
N GLU A 2 4.88 9.50 -1.39
CA GLU A 2 4.57 10.93 -1.67
C GLU A 2 5.67 11.90 -1.25
N MET A 3 6.77 11.45 -0.66
CA MET A 3 7.92 12.26 -0.21
C MET A 3 7.53 13.50 0.61
N GLU A 4 6.64 13.29 1.58
CA GLU A 4 6.10 14.32 2.47
C GLU A 4 6.34 13.95 3.93
N ALA A 5 6.48 14.97 4.79
CA ALA A 5 6.56 14.79 6.24
C ALA A 5 5.26 15.22 6.93
N TYR A 6 4.81 14.42 7.88
CA TYR A 6 3.60 14.68 8.67
C TYR A 6 4.00 15.01 10.11
N ILE A 7 3.80 16.26 10.51
CA ILE A 7 4.09 16.72 11.87
C ILE A 7 2.79 16.76 12.67
N TYR A 8 2.79 16.06 13.79
CA TYR A 8 1.68 16.04 14.72
C TYR A 8 1.93 17.09 15.80
N ASN A 9 1.14 18.17 15.80
CA ASN A 9 1.33 19.33 16.69
C ASN A 9 0.70 19.14 18.07
N ASP A 10 -0.19 18.17 18.22
CA ASP A 10 -0.90 17.88 19.47
C ASP A 10 -0.66 16.45 19.96
N ASP A 11 -1.01 16.19 21.22
CA ASP A 11 -0.91 14.86 21.82
C ASP A 11 -2.06 13.92 21.43
N LYS A 12 -3.13 14.45 20.82
CA LYS A 12 -4.30 13.67 20.39
C LYS A 12 -4.17 13.15 18.95
N GLY A 13 -3.25 13.70 18.16
CA GLY A 13 -3.04 13.32 16.78
C GLY A 13 -4.09 13.88 15.80
N ASP A 14 -4.82 14.94 16.21
CA ASP A 14 -5.86 15.57 15.40
C ASP A 14 -5.30 16.71 14.54
N ASP A 15 -4.28 17.42 15.04
CA ASP A 15 -3.64 18.54 14.37
C ASP A 15 -2.39 18.04 13.61
N ILE A 16 -2.55 17.86 12.29
CA ILE A 16 -1.51 17.34 11.41
C ILE A 16 -1.11 18.42 10.40
N THR A 17 0.16 18.78 10.38
CA THR A 17 0.74 19.65 9.36
C THR A 17 1.53 18.80 8.37
N VAL A 18 1.19 18.93 7.08
CA VAL A 18 1.97 18.33 6.00
C VAL A 18 3.03 19.34 5.58
N CYS A 19 4.28 18.92 5.53
CA CYS A 19 5.40 19.77 5.15
C CYS A 19 6.44 19.00 4.33
N GLU A 20 7.42 19.71 3.79
CA GLU A 20 8.57 19.09 3.15
C GLU A 20 9.42 18.33 4.17
N ILE A 21 10.13 17.31 3.68
CA ILE A 21 11.04 16.53 4.51
C ILE A 21 12.17 17.43 5.01
N PRO A 22 12.50 17.42 6.32
CA PRO A 22 13.61 18.18 6.87
C PRO A 22 14.94 17.85 6.18
N ASP A 23 15.81 18.86 6.05
CA ASP A 23 17.07 18.73 5.28
C ASP A 23 18.00 17.66 5.83
N ASP A 24 18.00 17.43 7.12
CA ASP A 24 18.78 16.39 7.80
C ASP A 24 18.29 14.96 7.53
N MET A 25 17.09 14.80 7.00
CA MET A 25 16.47 13.51 6.68
C MET A 25 16.27 13.29 5.17
N LYS A 26 16.58 14.28 4.33
CA LYS A 26 16.33 14.18 2.88
C LYS A 26 17.12 13.06 2.22
N GLU A 27 18.42 12.95 2.52
CA GLU A 27 19.28 11.91 1.92
C GLU A 27 18.78 10.51 2.23
N ASP A 28 18.43 10.25 3.49
CA ASP A 28 17.88 8.96 3.91
C ASP A 28 16.50 8.69 3.26
N ALA A 29 15.66 9.73 3.19
CA ALA A 29 14.33 9.61 2.59
C ALA A 29 14.41 9.31 1.09
N GLU A 30 15.32 9.94 0.36
CA GLU A 30 15.56 9.68 -1.07
C GLU A 30 16.11 8.27 -1.29
N LEU A 31 17.05 7.83 -0.46
CA LEU A 31 17.62 6.49 -0.53
C LEU A 31 16.52 5.42 -0.35
N TYR A 32 15.76 5.50 0.73
CA TYR A 32 14.70 4.53 1.01
C TYR A 32 13.51 4.64 0.06
N HIS A 33 13.24 5.83 -0.48
CA HIS A 33 12.25 6.00 -1.53
C HIS A 33 12.64 5.25 -2.80
N THR A 34 13.90 5.37 -3.21
CA THR A 34 14.44 4.66 -4.39
C THR A 34 14.36 3.15 -4.18
N GLU A 35 14.81 2.65 -3.04
CA GLU A 35 14.68 1.22 -2.70
C GLU A 35 13.22 0.74 -2.71
N LEU A 36 12.29 1.55 -2.20
CA LEU A 36 10.87 1.22 -2.21
C LEU A 36 10.32 1.12 -3.63
N VAL A 37 10.65 2.09 -4.49
CA VAL A 37 10.22 2.10 -5.90
C VAL A 37 10.77 0.88 -6.63
N GLU A 38 12.07 0.57 -6.49
CA GLU A 38 12.68 -0.63 -7.07
C GLU A 38 11.95 -1.91 -6.64
N LYS A 39 11.70 -2.06 -5.34
CA LYS A 39 11.00 -3.23 -4.81
C LYS A 39 9.57 -3.38 -5.31
N ILE A 40 8.87 -2.28 -5.56
CA ILE A 40 7.53 -2.33 -6.15
C ILE A 40 7.61 -2.66 -7.65
N CYS A 41 8.57 -2.09 -8.37
CA CYS A 41 8.78 -2.40 -9.79
C CYS A 41 9.14 -3.87 -10.02
N GLU A 42 9.89 -4.52 -9.11
CA GLU A 42 10.19 -5.96 -9.16
C GLU A 42 8.92 -6.85 -9.12
N LEU A 43 7.78 -6.32 -8.68
CA LEU A 43 6.52 -7.08 -8.59
C LEU A 43 5.68 -7.07 -9.87
N ASP A 44 6.03 -6.25 -10.86
CA ASP A 44 5.28 -6.12 -12.10
C ASP A 44 6.20 -5.85 -13.28
N ASP A 45 6.14 -6.71 -14.29
CA ASP A 45 7.05 -6.67 -15.46
C ASP A 45 6.93 -5.37 -16.28
N GLU A 46 5.71 -4.80 -16.40
CA GLU A 46 5.50 -3.54 -17.12
C GLU A 46 6.16 -2.37 -16.39
N LEU A 47 5.96 -2.29 -15.05
CA LEU A 47 6.60 -1.25 -14.24
C LEU A 47 8.12 -1.38 -14.25
N MET A 48 8.63 -2.62 -14.22
CA MET A 48 10.06 -2.87 -14.29
C MET A 48 10.66 -2.41 -15.62
N MET A 49 9.97 -2.64 -16.73
CA MET A 49 10.42 -2.15 -18.05
C MET A 49 10.45 -0.62 -18.10
N MET A 50 9.41 0.06 -17.61
CA MET A 50 9.37 1.53 -17.53
C MET A 50 10.52 2.07 -16.67
N TYR A 51 10.77 1.46 -15.53
CA TYR A 51 11.86 1.86 -14.64
C TYR A 51 13.24 1.69 -15.27
N LEU A 52 13.45 0.63 -16.07
CA LEU A 52 14.71 0.40 -16.81
C LEU A 52 14.91 1.37 -17.98
N GLU A 53 13.84 1.97 -18.50
CA GLU A 53 13.87 3.01 -19.53
C GLU A 53 14.02 4.44 -18.94
N ASP A 54 14.38 4.54 -17.65
CA ASP A 54 14.46 5.80 -16.89
C ASP A 54 13.12 6.57 -16.79
N GLU A 55 11.99 5.89 -17.01
CA GLU A 55 10.67 6.45 -16.76
C GLU A 55 10.28 6.22 -15.29
N ILE A 56 10.08 7.31 -14.55
CA ILE A 56 9.68 7.23 -13.12
C ILE A 56 8.18 6.89 -13.05
N PRO A 57 7.78 5.73 -12.48
CA PRO A 57 6.39 5.39 -12.32
C PRO A 57 5.64 6.41 -11.44
N THR A 58 4.39 6.67 -11.77
CA THR A 58 3.54 7.54 -10.95
C THR A 58 3.17 6.86 -9.63
N VAL A 59 2.85 7.68 -8.61
CA VAL A 59 2.42 7.17 -7.30
C VAL A 59 1.20 6.25 -7.43
N ASP A 60 0.27 6.56 -8.32
CA ASP A 60 -0.93 5.75 -8.56
C ASP A 60 -0.60 4.37 -9.16
N GLN A 61 0.36 4.30 -10.09
CA GLN A 61 0.84 3.03 -10.64
C GLN A 61 1.52 2.17 -9.56
N LEU A 62 2.39 2.78 -8.75
CA LEU A 62 3.04 2.10 -7.62
C LEU A 62 2.01 1.57 -6.61
N LYS A 63 0.99 2.36 -6.28
CA LYS A 63 -0.09 1.95 -5.37
C LYS A 63 -0.92 0.81 -5.96
N ALA A 64 -1.23 0.84 -7.25
CA ALA A 64 -1.98 -0.21 -7.92
C ALA A 64 -1.24 -1.56 -7.92
N VAL A 65 0.05 -1.55 -8.24
CA VAL A 65 0.89 -2.76 -8.22
C VAL A 65 1.04 -3.29 -6.80
N LEU A 66 1.30 -2.42 -5.82
CA LEU A 66 1.40 -2.83 -4.41
C LEU A 66 0.09 -3.42 -3.89
N ARG A 67 -1.07 -2.85 -4.25
CA ARG A 67 -2.39 -3.41 -3.93
C ARG A 67 -2.57 -4.81 -4.52
N LYS A 68 -2.27 -4.98 -5.81
CA LYS A 68 -2.34 -6.28 -6.50
C LYS A 68 -1.48 -7.33 -5.79
N ALA A 69 -0.21 -6.99 -5.54
CA ALA A 69 0.73 -7.87 -4.85
C ALA A 69 0.29 -8.20 -3.40
N THR A 70 -0.34 -7.26 -2.71
CA THR A 70 -0.90 -7.50 -1.36
C THR A 70 -2.08 -8.45 -1.41
N CYS A 71 -3.00 -8.28 -2.37
CA CYS A 71 -4.15 -9.16 -2.57
C CYS A 71 -3.71 -10.59 -2.96
N GLU A 72 -2.63 -10.74 -3.70
CA GLU A 72 -2.02 -12.01 -4.10
C GLU A 72 -1.09 -12.61 -3.03
N CYS A 73 -0.91 -11.91 -1.89
CA CYS A 73 0.00 -12.30 -0.81
C CYS A 73 1.48 -12.43 -1.24
N THR A 74 1.89 -11.74 -2.29
CA THR A 74 3.28 -11.69 -2.77
C THR A 74 4.09 -10.57 -2.12
N ALA A 75 3.42 -9.54 -1.60
CA ALA A 75 4.02 -8.45 -0.84
C ALA A 75 3.20 -8.11 0.41
N VAL A 76 3.87 -7.56 1.42
CA VAL A 76 3.23 -7.12 2.66
C VAL A 76 3.64 -5.67 2.94
N PRO A 77 2.72 -4.69 2.82
CA PRO A 77 2.99 -3.31 3.20
C PRO A 77 3.23 -3.20 4.71
N VAL A 78 4.30 -2.53 5.11
CA VAL A 78 4.62 -2.29 6.51
C VAL A 78 4.53 -0.79 6.80
N CYS A 79 3.72 -0.43 7.79
CA CYS A 79 3.51 0.93 8.23
C CYS A 79 3.95 1.12 9.68
N CYS A 80 4.49 2.29 10.00
CA CYS A 80 4.89 2.65 11.35
C CYS A 80 3.93 3.69 11.93
N GLY A 81 3.62 3.55 13.22
CA GLY A 81 2.79 4.52 13.94
C GLY A 81 2.86 4.30 15.44
N SER A 82 2.28 5.23 16.20
CA SER A 82 2.14 5.15 17.66
C SER A 82 0.67 5.18 18.04
N ALA A 83 0.05 4.03 18.23
CA ALA A 83 -1.35 3.90 18.59
C ALA A 83 -1.67 4.60 19.94
N TYR A 84 -0.79 4.47 20.93
CA TYR A 84 -0.95 5.11 22.24
C TYR A 84 -1.00 6.65 22.16
N ARG A 85 -0.24 7.23 21.23
CA ARG A 85 -0.19 8.70 21.02
C ARG A 85 -1.05 9.14 19.84
N ASN A 86 -1.83 8.25 19.26
CA ASN A 86 -2.67 8.49 18.08
C ASN A 86 -1.91 9.13 16.90
N LYS A 87 -0.63 8.77 16.72
CA LYS A 87 0.22 9.29 15.63
C LYS A 87 0.38 8.24 14.53
N GLY A 88 0.03 8.61 13.29
CA GLY A 88 0.08 7.72 12.14
C GLY A 88 -1.12 6.78 12.00
N VAL A 89 -2.12 6.85 12.88
CA VAL A 89 -3.31 5.96 12.83
C VAL A 89 -4.16 6.25 11.61
N GLN A 90 -4.36 7.52 11.24
CA GLN A 90 -5.11 7.92 10.05
C GLN A 90 -4.45 7.38 8.79
N LYS A 91 -3.13 7.50 8.67
CA LYS A 91 -2.37 6.96 7.53
C LYS A 91 -2.40 5.43 7.48
N LEU A 92 -2.44 4.76 8.62
CA LEU A 92 -2.63 3.31 8.67
C LEU A 92 -4.02 2.91 8.16
N LEU A 93 -5.07 3.66 8.52
CA LEU A 93 -6.43 3.40 8.03
C LEU A 93 -6.51 3.65 6.51
N ASP A 94 -5.89 4.71 6.02
CA ASP A 94 -5.77 4.97 4.57
C ASP A 94 -5.07 3.80 3.86
N ALA A 95 -3.95 3.31 4.41
CA ALA A 95 -3.22 2.17 3.86
C ALA A 95 -4.04 0.88 3.86
N ILE A 96 -4.89 0.64 4.87
CA ILE A 96 -5.81 -0.50 4.90
C ILE A 96 -6.81 -0.40 3.74
N VAL A 97 -7.40 0.78 3.52
CA VAL A 97 -8.36 1.00 2.43
C VAL A 97 -7.67 0.90 1.06
N GLU A 98 -6.45 1.41 0.93
CA GLU A 98 -5.71 1.41 -0.32
C GLU A 98 -5.19 0.01 -0.71
N TYR A 99 -4.68 -0.78 0.25
CA TYR A 99 -3.92 -2.00 -0.07
C TYR A 99 -4.60 -3.31 0.31
N MET A 100 -5.51 -3.31 1.29
CA MET A 100 -6.17 -4.56 1.69
C MET A 100 -7.27 -4.96 0.72
N PRO A 101 -7.46 -6.28 0.47
CA PRO A 101 -8.52 -6.75 -0.40
C PRO A 101 -9.90 -6.49 0.21
N ALA A 102 -10.83 -5.98 -0.58
CA ALA A 102 -12.24 -5.98 -0.23
C ALA A 102 -12.85 -7.37 -0.47
N PRO A 103 -13.98 -7.70 0.15
CA PRO A 103 -14.67 -8.98 -0.12
C PRO A 103 -15.01 -9.20 -1.59
N THR A 104 -15.12 -8.13 -2.37
CA THR A 104 -15.38 -8.15 -3.82
C THR A 104 -14.13 -8.44 -4.66
N ASP A 105 -12.95 -8.27 -4.11
CA ASP A 105 -11.68 -8.52 -4.80
C ASP A 105 -11.26 -10.00 -4.70
N ILE A 106 -11.90 -10.75 -3.79
CA ILE A 106 -11.62 -12.17 -3.58
C ILE A 106 -12.54 -12.99 -4.49
N PRO A 107 -11.99 -13.94 -5.28
CA PRO A 107 -12.80 -14.81 -6.11
C PRO A 107 -13.78 -15.63 -5.26
N PRO A 108 -14.96 -15.99 -5.81
CA PRO A 108 -15.93 -16.81 -5.11
C PRO A 108 -15.33 -18.16 -4.72
N ILE A 109 -15.74 -18.69 -3.56
CA ILE A 109 -15.30 -20.00 -3.11
C ILE A 109 -15.95 -21.06 -4.00
N GLN A 110 -15.15 -21.84 -4.69
CA GLN A 110 -15.61 -23.00 -5.44
C GLN A 110 -15.93 -24.15 -4.49
N GLY A 111 -17.13 -24.63 -4.54
CA GLY A 111 -17.59 -25.80 -3.78
C GLY A 111 -18.29 -26.79 -4.68
N VAL A 112 -18.58 -27.97 -4.16
CA VAL A 112 -19.36 -29.01 -4.86
C VAL A 112 -20.67 -29.16 -4.11
N ASP A 113 -21.80 -29.24 -4.83
CA ASP A 113 -23.08 -29.55 -4.25
C ASP A 113 -23.20 -31.07 -3.91
N GLU A 114 -24.31 -31.46 -3.32
CA GLU A 114 -24.56 -32.87 -2.95
C GLU A 114 -24.59 -33.81 -4.17
N ASP A 115 -24.85 -33.25 -5.36
CA ASP A 115 -24.90 -33.98 -6.65
C ASP A 115 -23.55 -33.98 -7.38
N GLY A 116 -22.50 -33.32 -6.82
CA GLY A 116 -21.16 -33.28 -7.37
C GLY A 116 -20.93 -32.20 -8.42
N ASN A 117 -21.85 -31.24 -8.58
CA ASN A 117 -21.66 -30.12 -9.51
C ASN A 117 -20.89 -29.00 -8.84
N GLU A 118 -20.04 -28.34 -9.61
CA GLU A 118 -19.32 -27.13 -9.16
C GLU A 118 -20.29 -25.98 -8.91
N VAL A 119 -20.24 -25.38 -7.73
CA VAL A 119 -21.08 -24.25 -7.33
C VAL A 119 -20.21 -23.13 -6.78
N ASP A 120 -20.28 -21.97 -7.43
CA ASP A 120 -19.65 -20.75 -6.95
C ASP A 120 -20.50 -20.12 -5.85
N LYS A 121 -19.98 -20.08 -4.61
CA LYS A 121 -20.64 -19.38 -3.50
C LYS A 121 -19.92 -18.05 -3.25
N THR A 122 -20.57 -16.96 -3.69
CA THR A 122 -20.18 -15.60 -3.32
C THR A 122 -20.86 -15.25 -1.99
N PHE A 123 -20.07 -15.07 -0.94
CA PHE A 123 -20.59 -14.60 0.34
C PHE A 123 -20.55 -13.06 0.34
N PHE A 124 -21.66 -12.44 0.02
CA PHE A 124 -21.91 -11.04 0.40
C PHE A 124 -22.46 -11.04 1.82
N ARG A 125 -21.76 -10.42 2.73
CA ARG A 125 -22.30 -9.97 4.00
C ARG A 125 -22.33 -8.48 4.07
#